data_1eab0d019f302cb3993b6cd314395c78
#
_entry.id   1eab0d019f302cb3993b6cd314395c78
#
_cell.length_a   1.000
_cell.length_b   1.000
_cell.length_c   1.000
_cell.angle_alpha   90.00
_cell.angle_beta   90.00
_cell.angle_gamma   90.00
#
_symmetry.space_group_name_H-M   'P 1'
#
loop_
_entity.id
_entity.type
_entity.pdbx_description
1 polymer ?
#
loop_
_entity_poly.entity_id
_entity_poly.type
_entity_poly.pdbx_seq_one_letter_code
_entity_poly.pdbx_strand_id
1 'polypeptide(L)'
;KETHVGFCVLGGHFSEGIDLTNDKLIGVIIVGVGMPQIGIERDIIKDHMKDSNKGFDYAYVYPGMIKVLQAAGRCIRTDDDKGVILLLDNRYSQRRYQSLFPYEWYPNFRVRKSDDVKTLCEEFWNK
;
A
#
# COMPACT_ATOMS: atom_id res chain seq x y z
N LYS A 1 -21.03 18.34 -5.42
CA LYS A 1 -19.90 17.58 -4.82
C LYS A 1 -18.72 17.72 -5.75
N GLU A 2 -17.61 18.26 -5.26
CA GLU A 2 -16.35 18.32 -6.02
C GLU A 2 -15.51 17.08 -5.73
N THR A 3 -14.87 16.55 -6.76
CA THR A 3 -13.92 15.45 -6.62
C THR A 3 -12.50 16.02 -6.61
N HIS A 4 -11.73 15.69 -5.59
CA HIS A 4 -10.34 16.11 -5.46
C HIS A 4 -9.39 14.92 -5.60
N VAL A 5 -8.27 15.13 -6.28
CA VAL A 5 -7.17 14.17 -6.35
C VAL A 5 -5.92 14.83 -5.77
N GLY A 6 -5.38 14.25 -4.71
CA GLY A 6 -4.16 14.72 -4.07
C GLY A 6 -2.97 13.82 -4.40
N PHE A 7 -1.83 14.41 -4.72
CA PHE A 7 -0.56 13.69 -4.90
C PHE A 7 0.33 13.94 -3.69
N CYS A 8 0.81 12.87 -3.07
CA CYS A 8 1.68 12.98 -1.91
C CYS A 8 2.79 11.92 -1.93
N VAL A 9 3.85 12.20 -1.19
CA VAL A 9 4.98 11.29 -1.06
C VAL A 9 4.66 10.23 0.00
N LEU A 10 4.88 8.97 -0.33
CA LEU A 10 4.71 7.86 0.60
C LEU A 10 5.70 7.98 1.76
N GLY A 11 5.19 7.96 3.00
CA GLY A 11 5.97 8.25 4.19
C GLY A 11 6.24 9.73 4.46
N GLY A 12 5.62 10.64 3.69
CA GLY A 12 5.67 12.08 3.92
C GLY A 12 4.54 12.57 4.82
N HIS A 13 4.56 13.87 5.11
CA HIS A 13 3.62 14.54 6.03
C HIS A 13 2.14 14.25 5.71
N PHE A 14 1.79 14.21 4.44
CA PHE A 14 0.41 13.98 4.00
C PHE A 14 -0.02 12.52 4.10
N SER A 15 0.90 11.58 4.05
CA SER A 15 0.59 10.15 4.24
C SER A 15 0.44 9.76 5.72
N GLU A 16 0.98 10.58 6.64
CA GLU A 16 0.99 10.29 8.08
C GLU A 16 0.17 11.28 8.91
N GLY A 17 -0.03 12.51 8.44
CA GLY A 17 -0.58 13.63 9.21
C GLY A 17 -2.02 14.06 8.90
N ILE A 18 -2.61 13.59 7.79
CA ILE A 18 -3.98 14.00 7.41
C ILE A 18 -5.00 12.98 7.91
N ASP A 19 -5.98 13.49 8.63
CA ASP A 19 -7.12 12.71 9.08
C ASP A 19 -8.35 13.00 8.22
N LEU A 20 -8.55 12.16 7.19
CA LEU A 20 -9.71 12.21 6.31
C LEU A 20 -10.65 11.07 6.68
N THR A 21 -11.63 11.37 7.53
CA THR A 21 -12.62 10.40 8.01
C THR A 21 -13.83 10.28 7.07
N ASN A 22 -14.44 9.11 7.04
CA ASN A 22 -15.65 8.80 6.26
C ASN A 22 -15.46 9.01 4.75
N ASP A 23 -16.46 9.54 4.09
CA ASP A 23 -16.49 9.78 2.64
C ASP A 23 -15.45 10.78 2.11
N LYS A 24 -14.56 11.27 2.94
CA LYS A 24 -13.53 12.24 2.53
C LYS A 24 -12.38 11.61 1.77
N LEU A 25 -12.12 10.32 1.99
CA LEU A 25 -11.13 9.56 1.25
C LEU A 25 -11.72 8.23 0.80
N ILE A 26 -12.09 8.15 -0.46
CA ILE A 26 -12.75 6.98 -1.05
C ILE A 26 -11.82 6.05 -1.81
N GLY A 27 -10.58 6.45 -2.00
CA GLY A 27 -9.60 5.61 -2.69
C GLY A 27 -8.18 6.09 -2.49
N VAL A 28 -7.27 5.14 -2.51
CA VAL A 28 -5.83 5.37 -2.43
C VAL A 28 -5.14 4.61 -3.56
N ILE A 29 -4.29 5.29 -4.30
CA ILE A 29 -3.44 4.70 -5.33
C ILE A 29 -1.99 4.77 -4.84
N ILE A 30 -1.37 3.63 -4.62
CA ILE A 30 0.00 3.53 -4.13
C ILE A 30 0.90 3.09 -5.28
N VAL A 31 1.82 3.96 -5.67
CA VAL A 31 2.79 3.72 -6.75
C VAL A 31 4.14 3.32 -6.14
N GLY A 32 4.57 2.11 -6.42
CA GLY A 32 5.80 1.55 -5.83
C GLY A 32 5.57 0.93 -4.45
N VAL A 33 6.65 0.52 -3.80
CA VAL A 33 6.64 -0.16 -2.48
C VAL A 33 7.31 0.70 -1.40
N GLY A 34 7.56 1.95 -1.58
CA GLY A 34 8.11 2.83 -0.54
C GLY A 34 9.38 2.33 0.17
N MET A 35 10.20 1.54 -0.52
CA MET A 35 11.44 0.99 0.06
C MET A 35 12.38 2.10 0.52
N PRO A 36 13.08 1.92 1.66
CA PRO A 36 14.12 2.84 2.09
C PRO A 36 15.23 2.96 1.05
N GLN A 37 15.92 4.08 1.04
CA GLN A 37 17.12 4.26 0.23
C GLN A 37 18.21 3.27 0.67
N ILE A 38 19.04 2.86 -0.30
CA ILE A 38 20.24 2.07 -0.04
C ILE A 38 21.20 2.91 0.81
N GLY A 39 21.72 2.33 1.88
CA GLY A 39 22.64 3.03 2.78
C GLY A 39 23.28 2.10 3.79
N ILE A 40 24.33 2.59 4.46
CA ILE A 40 25.13 1.83 5.42
C ILE A 40 24.26 1.23 6.55
N GLU A 41 23.29 2.00 7.05
CA GLU A 41 22.39 1.52 8.11
C GLU A 41 21.57 0.29 7.66
N ARG A 42 21.15 0.28 6.41
CA ARG A 42 20.38 -0.84 5.82
C ARG A 42 21.27 -2.04 5.56
N ASP A 43 22.50 -1.82 5.17
CA ASP A 43 23.48 -2.89 4.99
C ASP A 43 23.83 -3.56 6.32
N ILE A 44 23.97 -2.80 7.42
CA ILE A 44 24.18 -3.33 8.77
C ILE A 44 23.01 -4.23 9.18
N ILE A 45 21.75 -3.79 8.98
CA ILE A 45 20.56 -4.59 9.30
C ILE A 45 20.54 -5.88 8.46
N LYS A 46 20.82 -5.76 7.17
CA LYS A 46 20.86 -6.89 6.24
C LYS A 46 21.90 -7.91 6.64
N ASP A 47 23.10 -7.46 7.01
CA ASP A 47 24.19 -8.33 7.43
C ASP A 47 23.94 -8.98 8.79
N HIS A 48 23.34 -8.24 9.73
CA HIS A 48 22.96 -8.78 11.05
C HIS A 48 21.94 -9.92 10.96
N MET A 49 21.03 -9.85 10.00
CA MET A 49 19.99 -10.85 9.76
C MET A 49 20.37 -11.91 8.71
N LYS A 50 21.63 -11.97 8.33
CA LYS A 50 22.14 -12.84 7.25
C LYS A 50 21.89 -14.32 7.52
N ASP A 51 22.07 -14.76 8.75
CA ASP A 51 21.93 -16.17 9.13
C ASP A 51 20.49 -16.69 9.00
N SER A 52 19.50 -15.80 9.09
CA SER A 52 18.09 -16.14 8.92
C SER A 52 17.62 -16.14 7.46
N ASN A 53 18.49 -15.79 6.52
CA ASN A 53 18.15 -15.56 5.09
C ASN A 53 17.06 -14.50 4.85
N LYS A 54 16.81 -13.64 5.85
CA LYS A 54 15.77 -12.59 5.82
C LYS A 54 16.35 -11.17 5.86
N GLY A 55 17.66 -11.02 5.70
CA GLY A 55 18.32 -9.72 5.80
C GLY A 55 17.73 -8.67 4.88
N PHE A 56 17.43 -9.01 3.65
CA PHE A 56 16.79 -8.12 2.70
C PHE A 56 15.36 -7.75 3.12
N ASP A 57 14.59 -8.69 3.63
CA ASP A 57 13.23 -8.44 4.08
C ASP A 57 13.20 -7.45 5.25
N TYR A 58 14.05 -7.62 6.25
CA TYR A 58 14.14 -6.72 7.39
C TYR A 58 14.69 -5.34 7.02
N ALA A 59 15.66 -5.28 6.11
CA ALA A 59 16.27 -4.01 5.72
C ALA A 59 15.38 -3.17 4.78
N TYR A 60 14.62 -3.81 3.90
CA TYR A 60 13.93 -3.13 2.80
C TYR A 60 12.45 -3.47 2.67
N VAL A 61 12.09 -4.76 2.63
CA VAL A 61 10.70 -5.17 2.33
C VAL A 61 9.74 -4.77 3.44
N TYR A 62 10.05 -5.11 4.68
CA TYR A 62 9.17 -4.80 5.81
C TYR A 62 9.01 -3.31 6.04
N PRO A 63 10.06 -2.48 6.09
CA PRO A 63 9.92 -1.04 6.20
C PRO A 63 9.11 -0.41 5.05
N GLY A 64 9.29 -0.91 3.82
CA GLY A 64 8.51 -0.46 2.68
C GLY A 64 7.05 -0.81 2.80
N MET A 65 6.74 -2.05 3.15
CA MET A 65 5.36 -2.51 3.32
C MET A 65 4.65 -1.84 4.50
N ILE A 66 5.34 -1.52 5.59
CA ILE A 66 4.76 -0.73 6.69
C ILE A 66 4.23 0.61 6.18
N LYS A 67 4.99 1.32 5.36
CA LYS A 67 4.55 2.59 4.76
C LYS A 67 3.33 2.41 3.85
N VAL A 68 3.32 1.33 3.06
CA VAL A 68 2.17 0.98 2.20
C VAL A 68 0.92 0.72 3.04
N LEU A 69 1.04 -0.08 4.09
CA LEU A 69 -0.06 -0.40 4.99
C LEU A 69 -0.59 0.84 5.73
N GLN A 70 0.30 1.73 6.16
CA GLN A 70 -0.08 2.99 6.79
C GLN A 70 -0.84 3.90 5.83
N ALA A 71 -0.39 4.02 4.58
CA ALA A 71 -1.07 4.81 3.57
C ALA A 71 -2.45 4.22 3.20
N ALA A 72 -2.53 2.92 3.02
CA ALA A 72 -3.79 2.22 2.74
C ALA A 72 -4.78 2.31 3.91
N GLY A 73 -4.30 2.22 5.15
CA GLY A 73 -5.08 2.37 6.37
C GLY A 73 -5.68 3.78 6.56
N ARG A 74 -5.29 4.75 5.75
CA ARG A 74 -5.96 6.07 5.72
C ARG A 74 -7.30 6.02 5.00
N CYS A 75 -7.47 5.09 4.07
CA CYS A 75 -8.71 4.92 3.32
C CYS A 75 -9.76 4.11 4.09
N ILE A 76 -9.34 3.06 4.76
CA ILE A 76 -10.21 2.15 5.52
C ILE A 76 -9.71 2.05 6.94
N ARG A 77 -10.46 2.58 7.90
CA ARG A 77 -10.11 2.67 9.33
C ARG A 77 -11.07 1.92 10.23
N THR A 78 -12.33 1.88 9.83
CA THR A 78 -13.41 1.28 10.59
C THR A 78 -14.13 0.25 9.74
N ASP A 79 -14.93 -0.59 10.37
CA ASP A 79 -15.73 -1.62 9.70
C ASP A 79 -16.80 -1.02 8.75
N ASP A 80 -17.17 0.24 8.95
CA ASP A 80 -18.15 0.94 8.14
C ASP A 80 -17.55 1.68 6.94
N ASP A 81 -16.21 1.82 6.89
CA ASP A 81 -15.55 2.54 5.80
C ASP A 81 -15.56 1.71 4.51
N LYS A 82 -15.85 2.38 3.41
CA LYS A 82 -15.75 1.83 2.05
C LYS A 82 -14.71 2.58 1.24
N GLY A 83 -13.82 1.87 0.61
CA GLY A 83 -12.80 2.48 -0.22
C GLY A 83 -12.11 1.49 -1.16
N VAL A 84 -11.40 2.02 -2.12
CA VAL A 84 -10.61 1.27 -3.08
C VAL A 84 -9.13 1.49 -2.84
N ILE A 85 -8.36 0.42 -2.75
CA ILE A 85 -6.90 0.47 -2.66
C ILE A 85 -6.34 -0.12 -3.95
N LEU A 86 -5.59 0.68 -4.70
CA LEU A 86 -4.92 0.26 -5.93
C LEU A 86 -3.41 0.28 -5.73
N LEU A 87 -2.79 -0.88 -5.91
CA LEU A 87 -1.34 -1.07 -5.75
C LEU A 87 -0.68 -1.18 -7.11
N LEU A 88 0.14 -0.20 -7.49
CA LEU A 88 0.80 -0.12 -8.79
C LEU A 88 2.29 -0.45 -8.68
N ASP A 89 2.59 -1.74 -8.69
CA ASP A 89 3.97 -2.25 -8.78
C ASP A 89 3.95 -3.76 -9.03
N ASN A 90 4.82 -4.25 -9.88
CA ASN A 90 4.93 -5.69 -10.18
C ASN A 90 5.31 -6.54 -8.96
N ARG A 91 5.99 -5.97 -7.99
CA ARG A 91 6.41 -6.66 -6.75
C ARG A 91 5.23 -7.14 -5.93
N TYR A 92 4.09 -6.45 -5.98
CA TYR A 92 2.87 -6.89 -5.29
C TYR A 92 2.29 -8.22 -5.80
N SER A 93 2.73 -8.68 -6.98
CA SER A 93 2.38 -10.02 -7.49
C SER A 93 3.25 -11.14 -6.92
N GLN A 94 4.32 -10.81 -6.21
CA GLN A 94 5.23 -11.79 -5.62
C GLN A 94 4.73 -12.26 -4.27
N ARG A 95 4.86 -13.55 -3.99
CA ARG A 95 4.44 -14.16 -2.73
C ARG A 95 5.06 -13.48 -1.50
N ARG A 96 6.29 -12.99 -1.63
CA ARG A 96 7.01 -12.25 -0.58
C ARG A 96 6.21 -11.04 -0.07
N TYR A 97 5.61 -10.27 -0.98
CA TYR A 97 4.82 -9.09 -0.64
C TYR A 97 3.38 -9.45 -0.28
N GLN A 98 2.77 -10.39 -0.99
CA GLN A 98 1.41 -10.82 -0.73
C GLN A 98 1.23 -11.45 0.65
N SER A 99 2.26 -12.14 1.17
CA SER A 99 2.24 -12.70 2.52
C SER A 99 2.16 -11.64 3.63
N LEU A 100 2.41 -10.37 3.30
CA LEU A 100 2.32 -9.22 4.21
C LEU A 100 1.01 -8.44 4.07
N PHE A 101 0.14 -8.84 3.17
CA PHE A 101 -1.17 -8.21 3.01
C PHE A 101 -2.07 -8.54 4.20
N PRO A 102 -2.81 -7.56 4.72
CA PRO A 102 -3.84 -7.82 5.73
C PRO A 102 -4.89 -8.79 5.20
N TYR A 103 -5.50 -9.55 6.11
CA TYR A 103 -6.55 -10.49 5.76
C TYR A 103 -7.73 -9.81 5.04
N GLU A 104 -8.05 -8.59 5.42
CA GLU A 104 -9.13 -7.77 4.88
C GLU A 104 -8.93 -7.38 3.41
N TRP A 105 -7.70 -7.51 2.90
CA TRP A 105 -7.40 -7.26 1.49
C TRP A 105 -7.75 -8.44 0.57
N TYR A 106 -8.27 -9.51 1.11
CA TYR A 106 -8.69 -10.66 0.34
C TYR A 106 -10.23 -10.78 0.29
N PRO A 107 -10.82 -11.12 -0.88
CA PRO A 107 -10.13 -11.36 -2.15
C PRO A 107 -9.63 -10.07 -2.80
N ASN A 108 -8.46 -10.13 -3.44
CA ASN A 108 -7.96 -9.04 -4.27
C ASN A 108 -7.90 -9.44 -5.75
N PHE A 109 -7.83 -8.45 -6.63
CA PHE A 109 -7.88 -8.66 -8.07
C PHE A 109 -6.59 -8.17 -8.72
N ARG A 110 -6.00 -9.01 -9.57
CA ARG A 110 -4.90 -8.60 -10.42
C ARG A 110 -5.42 -8.05 -11.72
N VAL A 111 -5.21 -6.77 -11.96
CA VAL A 111 -5.62 -6.08 -13.18
C VAL A 111 -4.40 -5.71 -14.03
N ARG A 112 -4.58 -5.67 -15.34
CA ARG A 112 -3.51 -5.33 -16.29
C ARG A 112 -3.85 -4.10 -17.14
N LYS A 113 -5.12 -3.76 -17.22
CA LYS A 113 -5.61 -2.64 -18.04
C LYS A 113 -6.42 -1.68 -17.17
N SER A 114 -6.37 -0.41 -17.50
CA SER A 114 -7.15 0.63 -16.83
C SER A 114 -8.67 0.38 -16.90
N ASP A 115 -9.15 -0.19 -18.01
CA ASP A 115 -10.57 -0.50 -18.17
C ASP A 115 -11.06 -1.56 -17.19
N ASP A 116 -10.21 -2.55 -16.84
CA ASP A 116 -10.54 -3.54 -15.82
C ASP A 116 -10.70 -2.89 -14.44
N VAL A 117 -9.85 -1.90 -14.13
CA VAL A 117 -9.97 -1.13 -12.88
C VAL A 117 -11.29 -0.37 -12.83
N LYS A 118 -11.66 0.29 -13.93
CA LYS A 118 -12.92 1.02 -14.04
C LYS A 118 -14.11 0.10 -13.79
N THR A 119 -14.15 -1.04 -14.48
CA THR A 119 -15.23 -2.02 -14.33
C THR A 119 -15.37 -2.52 -12.89
N LEU A 120 -14.26 -2.91 -12.26
CA LEU A 120 -14.26 -3.36 -10.86
C LEU A 120 -14.71 -2.27 -9.89
N CYS A 121 -14.30 -1.02 -10.11
CA CYS A 121 -14.75 0.11 -9.29
C CYS A 121 -16.25 0.36 -9.46
N GLU A 122 -16.77 0.33 -10.68
CA GLU A 122 -18.20 0.50 -10.95
C GLU A 122 -19.02 -0.61 -10.28
N GLU A 123 -18.60 -1.85 -10.38
CA GLU A 123 -19.24 -2.98 -9.69
C GLU A 123 -19.21 -2.82 -8.16
N PHE A 124 -18.09 -2.38 -7.61
CA PHE A 124 -17.93 -2.19 -6.17
C PHE A 124 -18.84 -1.09 -5.62
N TRP A 125 -18.91 0.06 -6.31
CA TRP A 125 -19.70 1.20 -5.84
C TRP A 125 -21.19 1.07 -6.12
N ASN A 126 -21.60 0.24 -7.06
CA ASN A 126 -23.02 -0.01 -7.37
C ASN A 126 -23.65 -1.14 -6.54
N LYS A 127 -22.88 -1.77 -5.69
CA LYS A 127 -23.39 -2.69 -4.68
C LYS A 127 -23.90 -1.90 -3.48
#